data_a420db272917946d639119ef42421bf8
#
_entry.id   a420db272917946d639119ef42421bf8
#
_cell.length_a   1.000
_cell.length_b   1.000
_cell.length_c   1.000
_cell.angle_alpha   90.00
_cell.angle_beta   90.00
_cell.angle_gamma   90.00
#
_symmetry.space_group_name_H-M   'P 1'
#
loop_
_entity.id
_entity.type
_entity.pdbx_description
1 polymer ?
#
loop_
_entity_poly.entity_id
_entity_poly.type
_entity_poly.pdbx_seq_one_letter_code
_entity_poly.pdbx_strand_id
1 'polypeptide(L)'
;MGSEMCIRDSLLSDLVREQVLKNTREEVPHSVAVKIEKREEMKRKNGKVFTAILATIIVERSTQKGILIGKKGSMLKMIGQLARSNMSKLIDGPVHLELFVKVVPNWRKKESRLIEFGYEEDF
;
A
#
# COMPACT_ATOMS: atom_id res chain seq x y z
N MET A 1 -1.37 -8.59 -23.23
CA MET A 1 -2.76 -8.45 -22.87
C MET A 1 -2.92 -7.86 -21.49
N GLY A 2 -3.89 -6.97 -21.37
CA GLY A 2 -4.12 -6.32 -20.07
C GLY A 2 -4.48 -7.30 -18.98
N SER A 3 -5.22 -8.33 -19.32
CA SER A 3 -5.66 -9.31 -18.34
C SER A 3 -4.49 -10.05 -17.70
N GLU A 4 -3.48 -10.30 -18.44
CA GLU A 4 -2.30 -11.01 -17.93
C GLU A 4 -1.46 -10.11 -17.05
N MET A 5 -1.58 -8.81 -17.29
CA MET A 5 -0.83 -7.81 -16.57
C MET A 5 -1.61 -7.31 -15.37
N CYS A 6 -2.85 -7.74 -15.24
CA CYS A 6 -3.71 -7.31 -14.14
C CYS A 6 -3.39 -8.05 -12.87
N ILE A 7 -2.40 -7.57 -12.19
CA ILE A 7 -2.08 -8.07 -10.87
C ILE A 7 -3.16 -7.56 -9.93
N ARG A 8 -3.70 -8.45 -9.12
CA ARG A 8 -4.77 -8.09 -8.21
C ARG A 8 -4.33 -7.07 -7.20
N ASP A 9 -5.23 -6.17 -6.83
CA ASP A 9 -4.94 -5.18 -5.81
C ASP A 9 -4.56 -5.82 -4.49
N SER A 10 -5.14 -6.97 -4.17
CA SER A 10 -4.78 -7.69 -2.96
C SER A 10 -3.31 -8.09 -2.94
N LEU A 11 -2.78 -8.48 -4.08
CA LEU A 11 -1.35 -8.82 -4.17
C LEU A 11 -0.49 -7.57 -3.98
N LEU A 12 -0.89 -6.46 -4.58
CA LEU A 12 -0.16 -5.21 -4.42
C LEU A 12 -0.19 -4.73 -2.98
N SER A 13 -1.35 -4.85 -2.32
CA SER A 13 -1.44 -4.48 -0.91
C SER A 13 -0.58 -5.40 -0.04
N ASP A 14 -0.51 -6.68 -0.39
CA ASP A 14 0.35 -7.62 0.34
C ASP A 14 1.82 -7.27 0.20
N LEU A 15 2.24 -6.78 -0.95
CA LEU A 15 3.63 -6.37 -1.13
C LEU A 15 3.98 -5.20 -0.23
N VAL A 16 3.07 -4.24 -0.08
CA VAL A 16 3.28 -3.13 0.84
C VAL A 16 3.28 -3.64 2.28
N ARG A 17 2.30 -4.46 2.62
CA ARG A 17 2.18 -5.00 3.97
C ARG A 17 3.41 -5.82 4.36
N GLU A 18 3.95 -6.58 3.43
CA GLU A 18 5.15 -7.36 3.67
C GLU A 18 6.32 -6.47 4.08
N GLN A 19 6.48 -5.32 3.41
CA GLN A 19 7.56 -4.41 3.75
C GLN A 19 7.33 -3.73 5.10
N VAL A 20 6.08 -3.46 5.43
CA VAL A 20 5.75 -2.94 6.76
C VAL A 20 6.14 -3.96 7.82
N LEU A 21 5.77 -5.22 7.63
CA LEU A 21 6.08 -6.28 8.59
C LEU A 21 7.57 -6.52 8.73
N LYS A 22 8.31 -6.41 7.64
CA LYS A 22 9.76 -6.64 7.68
C LYS A 22 10.53 -5.49 8.32
N ASN A 23 10.04 -4.28 8.19
CA ASN A 23 10.78 -3.10 8.60
C ASN A 23 10.31 -2.46 9.89
N THR A 24 9.22 -2.95 10.44
CA THR A 24 8.73 -2.49 11.74
C THR A 24 8.67 -3.66 12.70
N ARG A 25 8.74 -3.33 13.99
CA ARG A 25 8.70 -4.34 15.03
C ARG A 25 7.71 -3.91 16.09
N GLU A 26 7.49 -4.78 17.06
CA GLU A 26 6.61 -4.52 18.19
C GLU A 26 5.15 -4.58 17.78
N GLU A 27 4.36 -3.57 18.12
CA GLU A 27 2.91 -3.66 17.96
C GLU A 27 2.37 -3.37 16.56
N VAL A 28 3.16 -2.69 15.73
CA VAL A 28 2.67 -2.29 14.41
C VAL A 28 2.25 -3.47 13.54
N PRO A 29 3.02 -4.55 13.45
CA PRO A 29 2.67 -5.66 12.56
C PRO A 29 1.30 -6.27 12.78
N HIS A 30 0.79 -6.19 13.99
CA HIS A 30 -0.49 -6.82 14.33
C HIS A 30 -1.68 -5.90 14.10
N SER A 31 -1.43 -4.66 13.82
CA SER A 31 -2.49 -3.64 13.73
C SER A 31 -2.41 -2.86 12.45
N VAL A 32 -2.02 -3.52 11.37
CA VAL A 32 -1.85 -2.83 10.09
C VAL A 32 -2.67 -3.49 9.00
N ALA A 33 -3.30 -2.67 8.19
CA ALA A 33 -3.96 -3.11 6.96
C ALA A 33 -3.51 -2.19 5.84
N VAL A 34 -3.57 -2.67 4.62
CA VAL A 34 -3.19 -1.87 3.46
C VAL A 34 -4.29 -1.96 2.43
N LYS A 35 -4.67 -0.82 1.89
CA LYS A 35 -5.68 -0.73 0.85
C LYS A 35 -5.12 -0.01 -0.36
N ILE A 36 -5.32 -0.58 -1.54
CA ILE A 36 -4.97 0.08 -2.78
C ILE A 36 -6.13 1.00 -3.16
N GLU A 37 -5.89 2.30 -3.06
CA GLU A 37 -6.94 3.28 -3.32
C GLU A 37 -7.08 3.60 -4.80
N LYS A 38 -5.97 3.56 -5.52
CA LYS A 38 -5.97 3.94 -6.92
C LYS A 38 -4.88 3.20 -7.65
N ARG A 39 -5.18 2.80 -8.86
CA ARG A 39 -4.22 2.14 -9.73
C ARG A 39 -4.60 2.46 -11.17
N GLU A 40 -3.69 3.15 -11.87
CA GLU A 40 -3.96 3.50 -13.24
C GLU A 40 -2.67 3.63 -14.04
N GLU A 41 -2.80 3.39 -15.32
CA GLU A 41 -1.71 3.60 -16.26
C GLU A 41 -1.67 5.06 -16.66
N MET A 42 -0.48 5.64 -16.62
CA MET A 42 -0.30 7.04 -16.99
C MET A 42 0.84 7.16 -17.98
N LYS A 43 0.81 8.25 -18.73
CA LYS A 43 1.78 8.49 -19.78
C LYS A 43 2.59 9.74 -19.45
N ARG A 44 3.92 9.60 -19.55
CA ARG A 44 4.80 10.74 -19.35
C ARG A 44 4.86 11.59 -20.61
N LYS A 45 5.41 12.80 -20.47
CA LYS A 45 5.56 13.70 -21.59
C LYS A 45 6.38 13.10 -22.75
N ASN A 46 7.32 12.25 -22.40
CA ASN A 46 8.16 11.60 -23.41
C ASN A 46 7.49 10.37 -24.06
N GLY A 47 6.23 10.13 -23.74
CA GLY A 47 5.47 9.02 -24.29
C GLY A 47 5.59 7.71 -23.55
N LYS A 48 6.47 7.62 -22.57
CA LYS A 48 6.62 6.40 -21.80
C LYS A 48 5.49 6.21 -20.81
N VAL A 49 5.05 4.97 -20.69
CA VAL A 49 3.93 4.62 -19.81
C VAL A 49 4.46 4.11 -18.48
N PHE A 50 3.77 4.49 -17.41
CA PHE A 50 4.08 3.97 -16.08
C PHE A 50 2.77 3.70 -15.35
N THR A 51 2.84 2.86 -14.31
CA THR A 51 1.68 2.54 -13.48
C THR A 51 1.74 3.36 -12.21
N ALA A 52 0.71 4.14 -11.95
CA ALA A 52 0.60 4.94 -10.74
C ALA A 52 -0.29 4.20 -9.74
N ILE A 53 0.23 4.00 -8.55
CA ILE A 53 -0.47 3.27 -7.50
C ILE A 53 -0.51 4.14 -6.25
N LEU A 54 -1.70 4.27 -5.68
CA LEU A 54 -1.90 4.96 -4.43
C LEU A 54 -2.36 3.95 -3.40
N ALA A 55 -1.61 3.80 -2.33
CA ALA A 55 -1.92 2.84 -1.28
C ALA A 55 -2.02 3.55 0.06
N THR A 56 -2.96 3.12 0.88
CA THR A 56 -3.15 3.64 2.23
C THR A 56 -2.86 2.54 3.22
N ILE A 57 -1.99 2.85 4.17
CA ILE A 57 -1.68 1.96 5.28
C ILE A 57 -2.54 2.39 6.46
N ILE A 58 -3.34 1.48 6.97
CA ILE A 58 -4.28 1.77 8.05
C ILE A 58 -3.76 1.20 9.35
N VAL A 59 -3.68 2.03 10.37
CA VAL A 59 -3.25 1.63 11.71
C VAL A 59 -4.28 2.08 12.74
N GLU A 60 -4.21 1.52 13.93
CA GLU A 60 -5.17 1.84 14.99
C GLU A 60 -4.81 3.06 15.82
N ARG A 61 -3.52 3.36 15.94
CA ARG A 61 -3.04 4.41 16.85
C ARG A 61 -2.10 5.37 16.16
N SER A 62 -2.09 6.61 16.64
CA SER A 62 -1.18 7.62 16.10
C SER A 62 0.28 7.28 16.37
N THR A 63 0.57 6.57 17.46
CA THR A 63 1.93 6.12 17.73
C THR A 63 2.42 5.18 16.64
N GLN A 64 1.55 4.30 16.16
CA GLN A 64 1.88 3.39 15.08
C GLN A 64 2.12 4.15 13.77
N LYS A 65 1.32 5.18 13.54
CA LYS A 65 1.53 6.04 12.38
C LYS A 65 2.91 6.69 12.43
N GLY A 66 3.29 7.19 13.60
CA GLY A 66 4.61 7.78 13.79
C GLY A 66 5.74 6.81 13.50
N ILE A 67 5.59 5.56 13.94
CA ILE A 67 6.59 4.52 13.69
C ILE A 67 6.72 4.26 12.19
N LEU A 68 5.59 4.16 11.49
CA LEU A 68 5.60 3.88 10.04
C LEU A 68 6.19 5.03 9.23
N ILE A 69 5.92 6.26 9.64
CA ILE A 69 6.48 7.41 8.93
C ILE A 69 7.96 7.52 9.23
N GLY A 70 8.32 7.31 10.50
CA GLY A 70 9.69 7.38 10.92
C GLY A 70 10.22 8.81 10.96
N LYS A 71 11.49 8.93 11.25
CA LYS A 71 12.12 10.23 11.37
C LYS A 71 12.17 10.91 10.01
N LYS A 72 11.51 12.05 9.90
CA LYS A 72 11.45 12.83 8.65
C LYS A 72 10.91 12.02 7.47
N GLY A 73 10.05 11.05 7.75
CA GLY A 73 9.45 10.24 6.70
C GLY A 73 10.36 9.15 6.15
N SER A 74 11.50 8.89 6.78
CA SER A 74 12.49 7.95 6.25
C SER A 74 11.99 6.51 6.21
N MET A 75 11.25 6.09 7.22
CA MET A 75 10.73 4.72 7.24
C MET A 75 9.71 4.49 6.14
N LEU A 76 8.78 5.43 5.99
CA LEU A 76 7.75 5.32 4.96
C LEU A 76 8.37 5.35 3.56
N LYS A 77 9.37 6.18 3.38
CA LYS A 77 10.07 6.26 2.11
C LYS A 77 10.76 4.93 1.79
N MET A 78 11.41 4.32 2.77
CA MET A 78 12.07 3.04 2.59
C MET A 78 11.07 1.95 2.23
N ILE A 79 9.97 1.89 2.96
CA ILE A 79 8.91 0.91 2.69
C ILE A 79 8.39 1.09 1.26
N GLY A 80 8.16 2.33 0.86
CA GLY A 80 7.69 2.64 -0.48
C GLY A 80 8.66 2.20 -1.56
N GLN A 81 9.94 2.45 -1.35
CA GLN A 81 10.94 2.05 -2.34
C GLN A 81 11.03 0.54 -2.51
N LEU A 82 11.01 -0.18 -1.39
CA LEU A 82 11.09 -1.64 -1.43
C LEU A 82 9.84 -2.25 -2.05
N ALA A 83 8.67 -1.76 -1.67
CA ALA A 83 7.42 -2.24 -2.23
C ALA A 83 7.34 -1.92 -3.73
N ARG A 84 7.74 -0.71 -4.11
CA ARG A 84 7.73 -0.31 -5.52
C ARG A 84 8.64 -1.20 -6.35
N SER A 85 9.82 -1.51 -5.83
CA SER A 85 10.75 -2.38 -6.53
C SER A 85 10.13 -3.75 -6.80
N ASN A 86 9.47 -4.32 -5.81
CA ASN A 86 8.79 -5.59 -5.96
C ASN A 86 7.62 -5.51 -6.95
N MET A 87 6.88 -4.42 -6.91
CA MET A 87 5.78 -4.20 -7.84
C MET A 87 6.28 -4.09 -9.28
N SER A 88 7.40 -3.42 -9.48
CA SER A 88 7.96 -3.25 -10.81
C SER A 88 8.32 -4.59 -11.45
N LYS A 89 8.77 -5.52 -10.64
CA LYS A 89 9.10 -6.87 -11.14
C LYS A 89 7.86 -7.61 -11.61
N LEU A 90 6.74 -7.41 -10.94
CA LEU A 90 5.50 -8.10 -11.28
C LEU A 90 4.74 -7.41 -12.41
N ILE A 91 4.75 -6.09 -12.43
CA ILE A 91 4.02 -5.31 -13.43
C ILE A 91 4.79 -5.22 -14.74
N ASP A 92 6.09 -5.46 -14.69
CA ASP A 92 6.95 -5.40 -15.87
C ASP A 92 6.96 -4.00 -16.47
N GLY A 93 7.34 -3.04 -15.65
CA GLY A 93 7.44 -1.67 -16.09
C GLY A 93 7.61 -0.72 -14.92
N PRO A 94 7.77 0.56 -15.22
CA PRO A 94 7.94 1.56 -14.17
C PRO A 94 6.69 1.68 -13.33
N VAL A 95 6.89 1.81 -12.03
CA VAL A 95 5.80 1.98 -11.08
C VAL A 95 6.07 3.22 -10.25
N HIS A 96 5.05 4.05 -10.10
CA HIS A 96 5.08 5.18 -9.20
C HIS A 96 4.16 4.84 -8.04
N LEU A 97 4.71 4.72 -6.85
CA LEU A 97 3.95 4.32 -5.68
C LEU A 97 3.91 5.46 -4.67
N GLU A 98 2.71 5.84 -4.28
CA GLU A 98 2.51 6.79 -3.20
C GLU A 98 1.87 6.06 -2.03
N LEU A 99 2.41 6.30 -0.85
CA LEU A 99 1.91 5.70 0.38
C LEU A 99 1.38 6.78 1.31
N PHE A 100 0.24 6.49 1.93
CA PHE A 100 -0.32 7.33 2.98
C PHE A 100 -0.58 6.46 4.19
N VAL A 101 -0.49 7.05 5.36
CA VAL A 101 -0.80 6.35 6.60
C VAL A 101 -2.02 7.01 7.22
N LYS A 102 -3.02 6.21 7.52
CA LYS A 102 -4.27 6.68 8.10
C LYS A 102 -4.51 5.99 9.43
N VAL A 103 -4.91 6.76 10.43
CA VAL A 103 -5.26 6.21 11.73
C VAL A 103 -6.77 6.00 11.78
N VAL A 104 -7.16 4.75 12.01
CA VAL A 104 -8.57 4.42 12.20
C VAL A 104 -8.68 3.65 13.53
N PRO A 105 -9.08 4.32 14.59
CA PRO A 105 -9.16 3.67 15.90
C PRO A 105 -10.06 2.44 15.86
N ASN A 106 -9.59 1.36 16.45
CA ASN A 106 -10.34 0.11 16.53
C ASN A 106 -10.75 -0.46 15.17
N TRP A 107 -9.91 -0.28 14.15
CA TRP A 107 -10.27 -0.75 12.82
C TRP A 107 -10.53 -2.25 12.78
N ARG A 108 -9.88 -3.02 13.62
CA ARG A 108 -10.14 -4.47 13.68
C ARG A 108 -11.56 -4.80 14.06
N LYS A 109 -12.12 -4.01 14.97
CA LYS A 109 -13.52 -4.19 15.38
C LYS A 109 -14.49 -3.74 14.32
N LYS A 110 -14.00 -2.88 13.43
CA LYS A 110 -14.81 -2.35 12.33
C LYS A 110 -14.56 -3.09 11.02
N GLU A 111 -13.80 -4.16 11.08
CA GLU A 111 -13.44 -4.90 9.88
C GLU A 111 -14.65 -5.35 9.08
N SER A 112 -15.68 -5.86 9.75
CA SER A 112 -16.88 -6.26 9.05
C SER A 112 -17.57 -5.10 8.36
N ARG A 113 -17.53 -3.90 8.96
CA ARG A 113 -18.09 -2.72 8.33
C ARG A 113 -17.29 -2.27 7.12
N LEU A 114 -15.98 -2.38 7.21
CA LEU A 114 -15.13 -2.06 6.07
C LEU A 114 -15.46 -2.95 4.90
N ILE A 115 -15.70 -4.21 5.17
CA ILE A 115 -16.11 -5.16 4.15
C ILE A 115 -17.47 -4.75 3.57
N GLU A 116 -18.43 -4.42 4.42
CA GLU A 116 -19.75 -4.00 4.00
C GLU A 116 -19.75 -2.76 3.13
N PHE A 117 -18.90 -1.80 3.46
CA PHE A 117 -18.93 -0.50 2.80
C PHE A 117 -18.04 -0.40 1.57
N GLY A 118 -17.44 -1.48 1.17
CA GLY A 118 -16.69 -1.45 -0.04
C GLY A 118 -15.36 -2.17 -0.04
N TYR A 119 -14.88 -2.56 1.12
CA TYR A 119 -13.61 -3.24 1.18
C TYR A 119 -13.66 -4.56 0.39
N GLU A 120 -14.78 -5.24 0.47
CA GLU A 120 -14.95 -6.49 -0.26
C GLU A 120 -15.15 -6.27 -1.76
N GLU A 121 -15.43 -5.06 -2.17
CA GLU A 121 -15.54 -4.74 -3.59
C GLU A 121 -14.21 -4.86 -4.30
N ASP A 122 -13.14 -4.88 -3.55
CA ASP A 122 -11.80 -5.02 -4.10
C ASP A 122 -11.47 -6.46 -4.48
N PHE A 123 -12.38 -7.36 -4.17
CA PHE A 123 -12.17 -8.79 -4.45
C PHE A 123 -12.72 -9.25 -5.77
#